data_fb9810e3ae9ade8cdc36de624e202881
#
_entry.id   fb9810e3ae9ade8cdc36de624e202881
#
_cell.length_a   1.000
_cell.length_b   1.000
_cell.length_c   1.000
_cell.angle_alpha   90.00
_cell.angle_beta   90.00
_cell.angle_gamma   90.00
#
_symmetry.space_group_name_H-M   'P 1'
#
loop_
_entity.id
_entity.type
_entity.pdbx_description
1 polymer ?
#
loop_
_entity_poly.entity_id
_entity_poly.type
_entity_poly.pdbx_seq_one_letter_code
_entity_poly.pdbx_strand_id
1 'polypeptide(L)'
;MPTVDEVFAVTPELVEAFARLVPQLSSSSPSPTAEALEAIVTADDTHLLMARDDDGTFVGTTTLVVFRIPTGVRALIEDVVVDSACAGRGISYDLGRAAIDLARRHGAKAVDLTSRPSREAANHVYRKLGFEQRETNVYRFTLD
;
A
#
# COMPACT_ATOMS: atom_id res chain seq x y z
N MET A 1 12.63 12.64 9.70
CA MET A 1 11.70 11.50 9.82
C MET A 1 10.85 11.42 8.56
N PRO A 2 10.74 10.26 7.91
CA PRO A 2 9.81 10.12 6.79
C PRO A 2 8.37 10.42 7.19
N THR A 3 7.61 10.96 6.27
CA THR A 3 6.18 11.24 6.46
C THR A 3 5.37 10.45 5.46
N VAL A 4 4.14 10.08 5.85
CA VAL A 4 3.22 9.35 4.98
C VAL A 4 1.97 10.19 4.78
N ASP A 5 1.64 10.45 3.51
CA ASP A 5 0.47 11.24 3.16
C ASP A 5 -0.31 10.57 2.02
N GLU A 6 -1.60 10.83 1.99
CA GLU A 6 -2.43 10.43 0.86
C GLU A 6 -2.21 11.39 -0.32
N VAL A 7 -2.14 10.85 -1.53
CA VAL A 7 -1.88 11.61 -2.75
C VAL A 7 -3.17 11.76 -3.53
N PHE A 8 -3.49 12.99 -3.93
CA PHE A 8 -4.73 13.32 -4.65
C PHE A 8 -4.49 13.82 -6.07
N ALA A 9 -3.25 14.04 -6.46
CA ALA A 9 -2.90 14.54 -7.79
C ALA A 9 -1.67 13.83 -8.33
N VAL A 10 -1.66 13.60 -9.64
CA VAL A 10 -0.54 12.97 -10.32
C VAL A 10 0.43 14.07 -10.77
N THR A 11 1.71 13.87 -10.45
CA THR A 11 2.81 14.75 -10.85
C THR A 11 3.86 13.93 -11.59
N PRO A 12 4.75 14.56 -12.38
CA PRO A 12 5.87 13.82 -12.98
C PRO A 12 6.75 13.09 -11.94
N GLU A 13 6.90 13.68 -10.77
CA GLU A 13 7.65 13.07 -9.66
C GLU A 13 6.97 11.78 -9.19
N LEU A 14 5.63 11.77 -9.11
CA LEU A 14 4.89 10.58 -8.72
C LEU A 14 5.07 9.46 -9.75
N VAL A 15 4.97 9.79 -11.03
CA VAL A 15 5.16 8.83 -12.12
C VAL A 15 6.56 8.22 -12.05
N GLU A 16 7.59 9.05 -11.86
CA GLU A 16 8.98 8.60 -11.71
C GLU A 16 9.14 7.68 -10.49
N ALA A 17 8.51 8.04 -9.37
CA ALA A 17 8.58 7.23 -8.16
C ALA A 17 8.06 5.81 -8.40
N PHE A 18 6.93 5.66 -9.09
CA PHE A 18 6.39 4.35 -9.41
C PHE A 18 7.24 3.60 -10.43
N ALA A 19 7.87 4.31 -11.38
CA ALA A 19 8.82 3.68 -12.30
C ALA A 19 10.00 3.06 -11.55
N ARG A 20 10.39 3.66 -10.43
CA ARG A 20 11.48 3.16 -9.58
C ARG A 20 11.01 2.08 -8.59
N LEU A 21 9.82 2.25 -8.00
CA LEU A 21 9.33 1.36 -6.94
C LEU A 21 8.69 0.08 -7.46
N VAL A 22 7.91 0.13 -8.54
CA VAL A 22 7.17 -1.05 -9.02
C VAL A 22 8.09 -2.21 -9.38
N PRO A 23 9.24 -2.03 -10.03
CA PRO A 23 10.15 -3.15 -10.27
C PRO A 23 10.65 -3.82 -8.99
N GLN A 24 10.66 -3.12 -7.87
CA GLN A 24 11.06 -3.68 -6.57
C GLN A 24 9.92 -4.48 -5.93
N LEU A 25 8.69 -4.26 -6.37
CA LEU A 25 7.51 -4.98 -5.89
C LEU A 25 7.22 -6.22 -6.75
N SER A 26 7.29 -6.06 -8.07
CA SER A 26 6.94 -7.10 -9.04
C SER A 26 7.85 -7.02 -10.25
N SER A 27 8.45 -8.16 -10.61
CA SER A 27 9.32 -8.24 -11.78
C SER A 27 8.54 -8.35 -13.10
N SER A 28 7.24 -8.65 -13.03
CA SER A 28 6.42 -8.90 -14.22
C SER A 28 5.42 -7.79 -14.53
N SER A 29 5.16 -6.90 -13.58
CA SER A 29 4.18 -5.83 -13.77
C SER A 29 4.85 -4.61 -14.39
N PRO A 30 4.26 -4.02 -15.45
CA PRO A 30 4.76 -2.74 -15.96
C PRO A 30 4.48 -1.63 -14.96
N SER A 31 5.31 -0.59 -14.98
CA SER A 31 5.06 0.59 -14.15
C SER A 31 3.82 1.33 -14.66
N PRO A 32 2.98 1.88 -13.75
CA PRO A 32 1.78 2.56 -14.18
C PRO A 32 2.08 3.85 -14.94
N THR A 33 1.23 4.13 -15.92
CA THR A 33 1.26 5.39 -16.65
C THR A 33 0.65 6.50 -15.80
N ALA A 34 0.85 7.75 -16.22
CA ALA A 34 0.19 8.89 -15.59
C ALA A 34 -1.34 8.74 -15.59
N GLU A 35 -1.90 8.21 -16.70
CA GLU A 35 -3.34 7.95 -16.78
C GLU A 35 -3.82 6.89 -15.80
N ALA A 36 -3.05 5.81 -15.65
CA ALA A 36 -3.38 4.76 -14.69
C ALA A 36 -3.34 5.29 -13.25
N LEU A 37 -2.34 6.11 -12.93
CA LEU A 37 -2.24 6.74 -11.61
C LEU A 37 -3.39 7.72 -11.37
N GLU A 38 -3.79 8.48 -12.39
CA GLU A 38 -4.93 9.39 -12.30
C GLU A 38 -6.21 8.62 -11.97
N ALA A 39 -6.42 7.47 -12.59
CA ALA A 39 -7.56 6.61 -12.29
C ALA A 39 -7.56 6.15 -10.83
N ILE A 40 -6.39 5.89 -10.27
CA ILE A 40 -6.26 5.49 -8.87
C ILE A 40 -6.58 6.66 -7.93
N VAL A 41 -5.94 7.81 -8.14
CA VAL A 41 -6.08 8.95 -7.19
C VAL A 41 -7.45 9.59 -7.23
N THR A 42 -8.20 9.42 -8.32
CA THR A 42 -9.56 9.95 -8.45
C THR A 42 -10.65 8.95 -8.07
N ALA A 43 -10.31 7.70 -7.83
CA ALA A 43 -11.29 6.69 -7.42
C ALA A 43 -11.67 6.92 -5.95
N ASP A 44 -12.98 6.87 -5.67
CA ASP A 44 -13.48 7.13 -4.32
C ASP A 44 -13.06 6.06 -3.30
N ASP A 45 -12.88 4.82 -3.77
CA ASP A 45 -12.63 3.66 -2.91
C ASP A 45 -11.15 3.37 -2.71
N THR A 46 -10.28 4.03 -3.47
CA THR A 46 -8.86 3.71 -3.50
C THR A 46 -8.07 4.90 -3.00
N HIS A 47 -7.18 4.62 -2.05
CA HIS A 47 -6.39 5.66 -1.38
C HIS A 47 -4.92 5.33 -1.57
N LEU A 48 -4.21 6.19 -2.29
CA LEU A 48 -2.79 6.01 -2.56
C LEU A 48 -1.98 6.74 -1.51
N LEU A 49 -1.21 6.00 -0.72
CA LEU A 49 -0.36 6.54 0.33
C LEU A 49 1.10 6.49 -0.11
N MET A 50 1.80 7.60 0.09
CA MET A 50 3.20 7.73 -0.26
C MET A 50 4.01 8.14 0.96
N ALA A 51 5.16 7.50 1.14
CA ALA A 51 6.13 7.92 2.15
C ALA A 51 7.18 8.82 1.48
N ARG A 52 7.42 9.97 2.09
CA ARG A 52 8.48 10.90 1.67
C ARG A 52 9.58 10.94 2.72
N ASP A 53 10.81 10.98 2.26
CA ASP A 53 11.95 11.23 3.13
C ASP A 53 12.06 12.74 3.44
N ASP A 54 12.98 13.09 4.32
CA ASP A 54 13.17 14.49 4.76
C ASP A 54 13.54 15.43 3.60
N ASP A 55 14.18 14.90 2.55
CA ASP A 55 14.50 15.67 1.35
C ASP A 55 13.36 15.76 0.34
N GLY A 56 12.19 15.20 0.67
CA GLY A 56 11.01 15.20 -0.20
C GLY A 56 10.92 14.05 -1.18
N THR A 57 11.93 13.18 -1.24
CA THR A 57 11.93 12.03 -2.15
C THR A 57 10.91 10.99 -1.74
N PHE A 58 10.15 10.45 -2.69
CA PHE A 58 9.26 9.32 -2.42
C PHE A 58 10.09 8.05 -2.21
N VAL A 59 9.90 7.42 -1.06
CA VAL A 59 10.69 6.24 -0.66
C VAL A 59 9.84 5.01 -0.39
N GLY A 60 8.53 5.12 -0.50
CA GLY A 60 7.65 3.98 -0.30
C GLY A 60 6.22 4.31 -0.63
N THR A 61 5.41 3.27 -0.78
CA THR A 61 4.00 3.41 -1.10
C THR A 61 3.20 2.22 -0.59
N THR A 62 1.92 2.46 -0.36
CA THR A 62 0.91 1.41 -0.26
C THR A 62 -0.42 1.96 -0.73
N THR A 63 -1.30 1.06 -1.13
CA THR A 63 -2.65 1.40 -1.55
C THR A 63 -3.63 0.83 -0.54
N LEU A 64 -4.56 1.65 -0.07
CA LEU A 64 -5.66 1.22 0.78
C LEU A 64 -6.94 1.24 -0.03
N VAL A 65 -7.65 0.11 -0.07
CA VAL A 65 -8.97 0.02 -0.71
C VAL A 65 -10.01 -0.08 0.40
N VAL A 66 -11.00 0.81 0.36
CA VAL A 66 -12.11 0.78 1.32
C VAL A 66 -13.39 0.49 0.53
N PHE A 67 -14.09 -0.56 0.89
CA PHE A 67 -15.25 -1.01 0.13
C PHE A 67 -16.39 -1.42 1.05
N ARG A 68 -17.59 -1.41 0.48
CA ARG A 68 -18.82 -1.73 1.19
C ARG A 68 -19.38 -3.06 0.72
N ILE A 69 -19.73 -3.91 1.68
CA ILE A 69 -20.39 -5.19 1.43
C ILE A 69 -21.54 -5.31 2.42
N PRO A 70 -22.47 -6.27 2.24
CA PRO A 70 -23.63 -6.37 3.13
C PRO A 70 -23.29 -6.48 4.62
N THR A 71 -22.12 -7.02 4.96
CA THR A 71 -21.72 -7.17 6.36
C THR A 71 -20.98 -5.94 6.91
N GLY A 72 -20.79 -4.90 6.10
CA GLY A 72 -20.19 -3.65 6.57
C GLY A 72 -19.10 -3.11 5.68
N VAL A 73 -18.38 -2.13 6.19
CA VAL A 73 -17.26 -1.49 5.50
C VAL A 73 -15.98 -2.24 5.84
N ARG A 74 -15.22 -2.56 4.80
CA ARG A 74 -13.94 -3.28 4.94
C ARG A 74 -12.84 -2.55 4.19
N ALA A 75 -11.60 -2.87 4.54
CA ALA A 75 -10.43 -2.31 3.86
C ALA A 75 -9.41 -3.39 3.54
N LEU A 76 -8.68 -3.16 2.45
CA LEU A 76 -7.56 -4.00 2.02
C LEU A 76 -6.33 -3.13 1.82
N ILE A 77 -5.19 -3.62 2.29
CA ILE A 77 -3.89 -3.04 1.96
C ILE A 77 -3.31 -3.82 0.79
N GLU A 78 -2.88 -3.09 -0.25
CA GLU A 78 -2.33 -3.66 -1.47
C GLU A 78 -1.01 -2.97 -1.83
N ASP A 79 -0.12 -3.72 -2.49
CA ASP A 79 1.09 -3.20 -3.11
C ASP A 79 1.97 -2.38 -2.15
N VAL A 80 2.36 -2.98 -1.04
CA VAL A 80 3.30 -2.34 -0.10
C VAL A 80 4.71 -2.50 -0.65
N VAL A 81 5.39 -1.38 -0.90
CA VAL A 81 6.79 -1.40 -1.31
C VAL A 81 7.55 -0.22 -0.69
N VAL A 82 8.74 -0.52 -0.19
CA VAL A 82 9.69 0.48 0.32
C VAL A 82 10.95 0.36 -0.51
N ASP A 83 11.50 1.49 -0.94
CA ASP A 83 12.75 1.53 -1.69
C ASP A 83 13.83 0.77 -0.92
N SER A 84 14.49 -0.18 -1.57
CA SER A 84 15.52 -1.00 -0.95
C SER A 84 16.68 -0.17 -0.38
N ALA A 85 16.95 1.00 -0.96
CA ALA A 85 17.95 1.94 -0.44
C ALA A 85 17.57 2.50 0.94
N CYS A 86 16.31 2.39 1.32
CA CYS A 86 15.78 2.92 2.59
C CYS A 86 15.32 1.82 3.55
N ALA A 87 15.74 0.57 3.30
CA ALA A 87 15.35 -0.56 4.14
C ALA A 87 15.86 -0.38 5.58
N GLY A 88 15.11 -0.93 6.53
CA GLY A 88 15.49 -0.91 7.95
C GLY A 88 15.19 0.39 8.68
N ARG A 89 14.47 1.33 8.06
CA ARG A 89 14.16 2.64 8.66
C ARG A 89 12.73 2.72 9.21
N GLY A 90 11.98 1.63 9.21
CA GLY A 90 10.61 1.61 9.75
C GLY A 90 9.55 2.20 8.82
N ILE A 91 9.87 2.41 7.55
CA ILE A 91 8.95 3.05 6.61
C ILE A 91 7.73 2.17 6.33
N SER A 92 7.92 0.85 6.20
CA SER A 92 6.79 -0.06 5.99
C SER A 92 5.86 -0.08 7.20
N TYR A 93 6.39 0.04 8.41
CA TYR A 93 5.57 0.19 9.61
C TYR A 93 4.76 1.49 9.56
N ASP A 94 5.38 2.59 9.17
CA ASP A 94 4.71 3.89 9.07
C ASP A 94 3.61 3.88 8.01
N LEU A 95 3.87 3.24 6.86
CA LEU A 95 2.85 3.06 5.81
C LEU A 95 1.66 2.25 6.33
N GLY A 96 1.94 1.14 7.00
CA GLY A 96 0.89 0.29 7.57
C GLY A 96 0.08 1.03 8.63
N ARG A 97 0.73 1.78 9.49
CA ARG A 97 0.05 2.58 10.52
C ARG A 97 -0.85 3.64 9.88
N ALA A 98 -0.36 4.35 8.88
CA ALA A 98 -1.14 5.36 8.17
C ALA A 98 -2.36 4.73 7.47
N ALA A 99 -2.19 3.56 6.86
CA ALA A 99 -3.29 2.86 6.21
C ALA A 99 -4.36 2.43 7.22
N ILE A 100 -3.95 1.89 8.37
CA ILE A 100 -4.89 1.49 9.43
C ILE A 100 -5.67 2.72 9.94
N ASP A 101 -4.99 3.82 10.18
CA ASP A 101 -5.63 5.04 10.68
C ASP A 101 -6.61 5.60 9.64
N LEU A 102 -6.25 5.58 8.36
CA LEU A 102 -7.13 6.02 7.29
C LEU A 102 -8.36 5.12 7.17
N ALA A 103 -8.17 3.80 7.25
CA ALA A 103 -9.28 2.84 7.23
C ALA A 103 -10.25 3.10 8.38
N ARG A 104 -9.71 3.38 9.56
CA ARG A 104 -10.53 3.69 10.74
C ARG A 104 -11.35 4.96 10.51
N ARG A 105 -10.75 6.00 9.92
CA ARG A 105 -11.47 7.25 9.61
C ARG A 105 -12.60 7.04 8.60
N HIS A 106 -12.45 6.06 7.71
CA HIS A 106 -13.49 5.71 6.74
C HIS A 106 -14.52 4.71 7.26
N GLY A 107 -14.45 4.35 8.53
CA GLY A 107 -15.43 3.48 9.17
C GLY A 107 -15.26 2.00 8.88
N ALA A 108 -14.10 1.58 8.39
CA ALA A 108 -13.83 0.17 8.17
C ALA A 108 -13.76 -0.58 9.51
N LYS A 109 -14.34 -1.77 9.55
CA LYS A 109 -14.32 -2.60 10.76
C LYS A 109 -13.11 -3.52 10.83
N ALA A 110 -12.41 -3.72 9.71
CA ALA A 110 -11.22 -4.55 9.64
C ALA A 110 -10.38 -4.14 8.43
N VAL A 111 -9.08 -4.40 8.52
CA VAL A 111 -8.14 -4.21 7.42
C VAL A 111 -7.46 -5.55 7.17
N ASP A 112 -7.55 -6.05 5.96
CA ASP A 112 -6.91 -7.31 5.56
C ASP A 112 -5.76 -7.03 4.59
N LEU A 113 -4.82 -7.94 4.55
CA LEU A 113 -3.78 -7.98 3.54
C LEU A 113 -3.35 -9.43 3.33
N THR A 114 -2.73 -9.70 2.20
CA THR A 114 -2.10 -10.99 1.96
C THR A 114 -0.60 -10.81 1.86
N SER A 115 0.15 -11.78 2.39
CA SER A 115 1.60 -11.77 2.36
C SER A 115 2.11 -13.20 2.30
N ARG A 116 3.09 -13.45 1.46
CA ARG A 116 3.68 -14.79 1.35
C ARG A 116 4.45 -15.12 2.62
N PRO A 117 4.41 -16.38 3.08
CA PRO A 117 5.18 -16.79 4.26
C PRO A 117 6.68 -16.51 4.14
N SER A 118 7.23 -16.55 2.92
CA SER A 118 8.65 -16.30 2.67
C SER A 118 9.08 -14.85 2.92
N ARG A 119 8.13 -13.92 2.99
CA ARG A 119 8.42 -12.50 3.26
C ARG A 119 8.50 -12.27 4.77
N GLU A 120 9.51 -12.80 5.39
CA GLU A 120 9.65 -12.82 6.85
C GLU A 120 9.70 -11.42 7.46
N ALA A 121 10.45 -10.51 6.86
CA ALA A 121 10.58 -9.15 7.36
C ALA A 121 9.25 -8.40 7.30
N ALA A 122 8.51 -8.51 6.18
CA ALA A 122 7.21 -7.88 6.04
C ALA A 122 6.20 -8.46 7.03
N ASN A 123 6.18 -9.78 7.18
CA ASN A 123 5.27 -10.44 8.11
C ASN A 123 5.55 -10.03 9.56
N HIS A 124 6.83 -9.83 9.91
CA HIS A 124 7.21 -9.33 11.22
C HIS A 124 6.62 -7.93 11.47
N VAL A 125 6.68 -7.05 10.48
CA VAL A 125 6.10 -5.69 10.58
C VAL A 125 4.59 -5.78 10.78
N TYR A 126 3.91 -6.64 10.03
CA TYR A 126 2.45 -6.79 10.15
C TYR A 126 2.04 -7.27 11.54
N ARG A 127 2.75 -8.24 12.09
CA ARG A 127 2.49 -8.69 13.47
C ARG A 127 2.75 -7.57 14.48
N LYS A 128 3.81 -6.80 14.28
CA LYS A 128 4.14 -5.66 15.14
C LYS A 128 3.05 -4.58 15.10
N LEU A 129 2.42 -4.39 13.95
CA LEU A 129 1.30 -3.46 13.79
C LEU A 129 0.01 -3.96 14.47
N GLY A 130 -0.07 -5.25 14.77
CA GLY A 130 -1.25 -5.84 15.39
C GLY A 130 -2.08 -6.72 14.47
N PHE A 131 -1.62 -6.96 13.23
CA PHE A 131 -2.30 -7.91 12.35
C PHE A 131 -2.16 -9.33 12.90
N GLU A 132 -3.24 -10.09 12.80
CA GLU A 132 -3.26 -11.50 13.17
C GLU A 132 -3.40 -12.35 11.92
N GLN A 133 -2.61 -13.41 11.85
CA GLN A 133 -2.72 -14.35 10.73
C GLN A 133 -4.06 -15.09 10.83
N ARG A 134 -4.79 -15.09 9.71
CA ARG A 134 -6.08 -15.77 9.64
C ARG A 134 -5.91 -17.17 9.11
N GLU A 135 -6.72 -18.08 9.64
CA GLU A 135 -6.80 -19.46 9.13
C GLU A 135 -7.87 -19.49 8.04
N THR A 136 -7.46 -19.18 6.82
CA THR A 136 -8.36 -19.10 5.67
C THR A 136 -7.58 -19.39 4.41
N ASN A 137 -8.29 -19.68 3.32
CA ASN A 137 -7.68 -19.91 2.02
C ASN A 137 -7.89 -18.68 1.14
N VAL A 138 -6.89 -18.34 0.35
CA VAL A 138 -6.99 -17.31 -0.68
C VAL A 138 -7.01 -18.01 -2.03
N TYR A 139 -8.06 -17.77 -2.81
CA TYR A 139 -8.21 -18.36 -4.15
C TYR A 139 -8.10 -17.27 -5.20
N ARG A 140 -7.48 -17.61 -6.32
CA ARG A 140 -7.37 -16.69 -7.47
C ARG A 140 -7.88 -17.40 -8.72
N PHE A 141 -8.79 -16.74 -9.42
CA PHE A 141 -9.12 -17.10 -10.79
C PHE A 141 -8.53 -16.03 -11.69
N THR A 142 -7.58 -16.41 -12.53
CA THR A 142 -6.91 -15.46 -13.41
C THR A 142 -7.75 -15.21 -14.66
N LEU A 143 -8.03 -13.94 -14.93
CA LEU A 143 -8.79 -13.54 -16.12
C LEU A 143 -7.82 -13.23 -17.26
N ASP A 144 -8.17 -13.67 -18.46
CA ASP A 144 -7.38 -13.43 -19.69
C ASP A 144 -7.92 -12.30 -20.54
#